data_0b801471f6127471ac8e7b3f5594e9c2
#
_entry.id   0b801471f6127471ac8e7b3f5594e9c2
#
_cell.length_a   1.000
_cell.length_b   1.000
_cell.length_c   1.000
_cell.angle_alpha   90.00
_cell.angle_beta   90.00
_cell.angle_gamma   90.00
#
_symmetry.space_group_name_H-M   'P 1'
#
loop_
_entity.id
_entity.type
_entity.pdbx_description
1 polymer ?
#
loop_
_entity_poly.entity_id
_entity_poly.type
_entity_poly.pdbx_seq_one_letter_code
_entity_poly.pdbx_strand_id
1 'polypeptide(L)'
;MYLSCRCIMASSSGSSGPTHWSTCSLEHLALAFEHGMDYCLRNKPQKLFDSPICGNGFVEPGEQCDCGLKEHCDNPCCNVTTCMLHSNASCATGECCDLKTCRPKTAGTECRTAEHECDLPEYCTGQSEYCPADVFKINGETCNSGKAFCYGGMCRTHDDQCKLLWGPTGTSSDSQCYEMNNKGTKNGNCGYNRIESSFIRCNNE
;
A
#
# COMPACT_ATOMS: atom_id res chain seq x y z
N MET A 1 28.27 -2.72 -25.70
CA MET A 1 28.48 -3.05 -24.27
C MET A 1 27.17 -3.64 -23.77
N TYR A 2 27.03 -4.96 -23.82
CA TYR A 2 25.80 -5.63 -23.36
C TYR A 2 25.81 -5.64 -21.84
N LEU A 3 25.03 -4.77 -21.24
CA LEU A 3 24.72 -4.88 -19.80
C LEU A 3 23.98 -6.19 -19.60
N SER A 4 24.61 -7.14 -18.90
CA SER A 4 23.99 -8.37 -18.43
C SER A 4 22.79 -8.00 -17.55
N CYS A 5 21.62 -7.96 -18.16
CA CYS A 5 20.38 -7.66 -17.43
C CYS A 5 19.98 -8.90 -16.65
N ARG A 6 19.95 -8.81 -15.34
CA ARG A 6 19.40 -9.85 -14.45
C ARG A 6 17.87 -9.84 -14.46
N CYS A 7 17.29 -9.89 -15.66
CA CYS A 7 15.85 -9.80 -15.82
C CYS A 7 15.21 -11.19 -15.77
N ILE A 8 14.04 -11.30 -15.16
CA ILE A 8 13.29 -12.55 -14.97
C ILE A 8 12.98 -13.24 -16.31
N MET A 9 12.75 -12.44 -17.37
CA MET A 9 12.47 -12.96 -18.73
C MET A 9 13.67 -12.90 -19.68
N ALA A 10 14.90 -12.93 -19.14
CA ALA A 10 16.08 -12.99 -19.98
C ALA A 10 16.25 -14.38 -20.62
N SER A 11 16.78 -14.42 -21.85
CA SER A 11 17.00 -15.67 -22.61
C SER A 11 18.08 -16.57 -22.01
N SER A 12 18.89 -16.05 -21.12
CA SER A 12 19.89 -16.81 -20.36
C SER A 12 20.00 -16.28 -18.93
N SER A 13 20.01 -17.19 -17.97
CA SER A 13 20.28 -16.87 -16.57
C SER A 13 21.80 -16.92 -16.35
N GLY A 14 22.37 -15.80 -15.83
CA GLY A 14 23.73 -15.80 -15.30
C GLY A 14 23.84 -16.61 -14.00
N SER A 15 25.04 -16.66 -13.42
CA SER A 15 25.35 -17.39 -12.19
C SER A 15 24.57 -16.95 -10.94
N SER A 16 23.92 -15.81 -11.00
CA SER A 16 22.99 -15.31 -9.97
C SER A 16 21.58 -15.19 -10.57
N GLY A 17 20.59 -15.68 -9.84
CA GLY A 17 19.18 -15.65 -10.28
C GLY A 17 18.68 -14.26 -10.65
N PRO A 18 17.66 -14.17 -11.51
CA PRO A 18 17.07 -12.89 -11.92
C PRO A 18 16.31 -12.25 -10.73
N THR A 19 16.46 -10.94 -10.58
CA THR A 19 15.90 -10.21 -9.44
C THR A 19 14.89 -9.12 -9.82
N HIS A 20 14.76 -8.80 -11.11
CA HIS A 20 13.85 -7.73 -11.55
C HIS A 20 13.32 -7.97 -12.97
N TRP A 21 12.23 -7.31 -13.29
CA TRP A 21 11.64 -7.29 -14.61
C TRP A 21 12.33 -6.26 -15.50
N SER A 22 12.44 -6.56 -16.80
CA SER A 22 12.88 -5.56 -17.78
C SER A 22 11.80 -4.49 -17.99
N THR A 23 12.18 -3.30 -18.44
CA THR A 23 11.23 -2.24 -18.81
C THR A 23 10.22 -2.73 -19.83
N CYS A 24 10.68 -3.46 -20.85
CA CYS A 24 9.83 -4.07 -21.87
C CYS A 24 8.79 -5.04 -21.26
N SER A 25 9.18 -5.87 -20.30
CA SER A 25 8.26 -6.78 -19.61
C SER A 25 7.23 -6.02 -18.79
N LEU A 26 7.64 -4.92 -18.14
CA LEU A 26 6.73 -4.06 -17.36
C LEU A 26 5.74 -3.32 -18.28
N GLU A 27 6.18 -2.85 -19.43
CA GLU A 27 5.31 -2.23 -20.46
C GLU A 27 4.26 -3.21 -20.97
N HIS A 28 4.66 -4.44 -21.30
CA HIS A 28 3.73 -5.48 -21.72
C HIS A 28 2.74 -5.87 -20.61
N LEU A 29 3.20 -5.91 -19.35
CA LEU A 29 2.34 -6.17 -18.22
C LEU A 29 1.30 -5.04 -18.06
N ALA A 30 1.73 -3.79 -18.15
CA ALA A 30 0.83 -2.63 -18.07
C ALA A 30 -0.23 -2.68 -19.18
N LEU A 31 0.17 -2.93 -20.42
CA LEU A 31 -0.75 -3.11 -21.55
C LEU A 31 -1.76 -4.25 -21.32
N ALA A 32 -1.31 -5.36 -20.73
CA ALA A 32 -2.20 -6.46 -20.39
C ALA A 32 -3.28 -6.04 -19.37
N PHE A 33 -2.91 -5.27 -18.36
CA PHE A 33 -3.88 -4.73 -17.40
C PHE A 33 -4.84 -3.72 -18.06
N GLU A 34 -4.35 -2.83 -18.90
CA GLU A 34 -5.19 -1.87 -19.64
C GLU A 34 -6.22 -2.56 -20.52
N HIS A 35 -5.85 -3.70 -21.14
CA HIS A 35 -6.76 -4.52 -21.94
C HIS A 35 -7.66 -5.46 -21.12
N GLY A 36 -7.64 -5.37 -19.79
CA GLY A 36 -8.47 -6.17 -18.90
C GLY A 36 -8.11 -7.66 -18.87
N MET A 37 -6.86 -8.00 -19.21
CA MET A 37 -6.36 -9.39 -19.17
C MET A 37 -6.07 -9.87 -17.74
N ASP A 38 -6.32 -9.04 -16.76
CA ASP A 38 -6.13 -9.29 -15.32
C ASP A 38 -7.32 -10.03 -14.67
N TYR A 39 -8.30 -10.45 -15.45
CA TYR A 39 -9.53 -11.08 -14.94
C TYR A 39 -9.28 -12.28 -14.04
N CYS A 40 -8.22 -13.04 -14.29
CA CYS A 40 -7.85 -14.19 -13.45
C CYS A 40 -7.22 -13.78 -12.11
N LEU A 41 -6.73 -12.54 -11.98
CA LEU A 41 -6.15 -12.02 -10.74
C LEU A 41 -7.20 -11.37 -9.82
N ARG A 42 -8.43 -11.20 -10.30
CA ARG A 42 -9.53 -10.58 -9.55
C ARG A 42 -10.26 -11.57 -8.66
N ASN A 43 -10.07 -12.86 -8.85
CA ASN A 43 -10.63 -13.86 -7.98
C ASN A 43 -9.86 -13.86 -6.64
N LYS A 44 -10.61 -13.74 -5.56
CA LYS A 44 -10.05 -13.91 -4.22
C LYS A 44 -10.24 -15.37 -3.83
N PRO A 45 -9.17 -16.17 -3.67
CA PRO A 45 -9.32 -17.53 -3.18
C PRO A 45 -9.92 -17.50 -1.76
N GLN A 46 -10.84 -18.38 -1.49
CA GLN A 46 -11.42 -18.51 -0.15
C GLN A 46 -10.41 -19.08 0.85
N LYS A 47 -9.45 -19.84 0.36
CA LYS A 47 -8.33 -20.40 1.13
C LYS A 47 -7.12 -20.54 0.21
N LEU A 48 -5.94 -20.40 0.76
CA LEU A 48 -4.68 -20.50 0.02
C LEU A 48 -4.29 -21.96 -0.28
N PHE A 49 -4.65 -22.87 0.61
CA PHE A 49 -4.32 -24.30 0.55
C PHE A 49 -5.54 -25.15 0.88
N ASP A 50 -5.55 -26.38 0.43
CA ASP A 50 -6.64 -27.32 0.69
C ASP A 50 -6.70 -27.79 2.15
N SER A 51 -5.57 -27.83 2.83
CA SER A 51 -5.45 -28.11 4.27
C SER A 51 -4.32 -27.25 4.87
N PRO A 52 -4.42 -26.84 6.13
CA PRO A 52 -3.34 -26.17 6.84
C PRO A 52 -2.07 -27.00 6.83
N ILE A 53 -0.93 -26.39 6.50
CA ILE A 53 0.39 -27.04 6.46
C ILE A 53 1.36 -26.17 7.25
N CYS A 54 1.68 -26.63 8.47
CA CYS A 54 2.66 -25.97 9.31
C CYS A 54 4.05 -25.94 8.61
N GLY A 55 4.67 -24.77 8.57
CA GLY A 55 5.95 -24.54 7.95
C GLY A 55 5.89 -23.97 6.52
N ASN A 56 4.73 -23.49 6.09
CA ASN A 56 4.54 -22.88 4.77
C ASN A 56 4.70 -21.33 4.76
N GLY A 57 4.86 -20.72 5.94
CA GLY A 57 5.03 -19.28 6.13
C GLY A 57 3.72 -18.48 6.23
N PHE A 58 2.58 -19.16 6.30
CA PHE A 58 1.26 -18.54 6.45
C PHE A 58 0.56 -19.09 7.67
N VAL A 59 0.05 -18.23 8.54
CA VAL A 59 -0.74 -18.66 9.69
C VAL A 59 -2.14 -19.05 9.22
N GLU A 60 -2.49 -20.31 9.37
CA GLU A 60 -3.74 -20.90 8.92
C GLU A 60 -4.65 -21.31 10.08
N PRO A 61 -5.94 -21.65 9.83
CA PRO A 61 -6.83 -22.08 10.89
C PRO A 61 -6.31 -23.30 11.65
N GLY A 62 -6.11 -23.13 12.96
CA GLY A 62 -5.52 -24.15 13.85
C GLY A 62 -4.06 -23.88 14.23
N GLU A 63 -3.46 -22.87 13.64
CA GLU A 63 -2.09 -22.41 13.94
C GLU A 63 -2.12 -21.09 14.72
N GLN A 64 -1.11 -20.84 15.52
CA GLN A 64 -0.92 -19.59 16.25
C GLN A 64 0.27 -18.79 15.69
N CYS A 65 1.15 -19.45 14.98
CA CYS A 65 2.30 -18.85 14.30
C CYS A 65 2.76 -19.78 13.19
N ASP A 66 3.41 -19.23 12.18
CA ASP A 66 4.18 -19.99 11.20
C ASP A 66 5.41 -19.18 10.81
N CYS A 67 6.59 -19.75 10.98
CA CYS A 67 7.86 -19.11 10.65
C CYS A 67 8.52 -19.72 9.39
N GLY A 68 7.75 -20.50 8.62
CA GLY A 68 8.25 -21.16 7.43
C GLY A 68 9.05 -22.43 7.72
N LEU A 69 9.91 -22.80 6.78
CA LEU A 69 10.69 -24.02 6.84
C LEU A 69 11.59 -24.08 8.08
N LYS A 70 11.67 -25.26 8.68
CA LYS A 70 12.44 -25.50 9.91
C LYS A 70 13.91 -25.05 9.81
N GLU A 71 14.52 -25.21 8.63
CA GLU A 71 15.91 -24.83 8.40
C GLU A 71 16.12 -23.30 8.37
N HIS A 72 15.06 -22.53 8.20
CA HIS A 72 15.11 -21.07 8.05
C HIS A 72 14.39 -20.32 9.17
N CYS A 73 13.78 -21.04 10.10
CA CYS A 73 13.05 -20.43 11.21
C CYS A 73 13.97 -20.16 12.40
N ASP A 74 14.25 -18.89 12.66
CA ASP A 74 15.01 -18.41 13.85
C ASP A 74 14.08 -17.79 14.90
N ASN A 75 12.76 -17.98 14.79
CA ASN A 75 11.79 -17.37 15.69
C ASN A 75 11.72 -18.11 17.03
N PRO A 76 12.20 -17.51 18.15
CA PRO A 76 12.22 -18.18 19.44
C PRO A 76 10.84 -18.29 20.10
N CYS A 77 9.83 -17.67 19.52
CA CYS A 77 8.49 -17.59 20.09
C CYS A 77 7.53 -18.63 19.51
N CYS A 78 7.88 -19.21 18.35
CA CYS A 78 7.06 -20.17 17.61
C CYS A 78 7.66 -21.57 17.61
N ASN A 79 6.85 -22.57 17.89
CA ASN A 79 7.23 -23.95 17.72
C ASN A 79 7.07 -24.35 16.25
N VAL A 80 8.19 -24.45 15.53
CA VAL A 80 8.24 -24.73 14.09
C VAL A 80 7.64 -26.09 13.67
N THR A 81 7.45 -26.99 14.60
CA THR A 81 6.90 -28.34 14.29
C THR A 81 5.39 -28.39 14.45
N THR A 82 4.83 -27.59 15.37
CA THR A 82 3.41 -27.59 15.70
C THR A 82 2.70 -26.33 15.28
N CYS A 83 3.43 -25.30 14.83
CA CYS A 83 2.92 -23.97 14.52
C CYS A 83 2.11 -23.33 15.66
N MET A 84 2.50 -23.62 16.88
CA MET A 84 1.90 -23.07 18.09
C MET A 84 2.92 -22.19 18.81
N LEU A 85 2.44 -21.18 19.52
CA LEU A 85 3.28 -20.38 20.40
C LEU A 85 3.87 -21.23 21.52
N HIS A 86 5.11 -20.94 21.93
CA HIS A 86 5.67 -21.53 23.12
C HIS A 86 4.88 -21.10 24.38
N SER A 87 4.90 -21.90 25.44
CA SER A 87 4.04 -21.77 26.63
C SER A 87 4.04 -20.39 27.30
N ASN A 88 5.12 -19.63 27.15
CA ASN A 88 5.25 -18.28 27.72
C ASN A 88 5.11 -17.17 26.68
N ALA A 89 4.89 -17.51 25.41
CA ALA A 89 4.74 -16.55 24.33
C ALA A 89 3.28 -16.14 24.18
N SER A 90 3.04 -14.88 23.87
CA SER A 90 1.74 -14.34 23.51
C SER A 90 1.72 -13.76 22.09
N CYS A 91 2.87 -13.68 21.43
CA CYS A 91 3.01 -13.39 20.01
C CYS A 91 4.30 -14.03 19.46
N ALA A 92 4.37 -14.15 18.14
CA ALA A 92 5.56 -14.62 17.43
C ALA A 92 5.80 -13.85 16.11
N THR A 93 4.92 -12.94 15.73
CA THR A 93 5.00 -12.19 14.48
C THR A 93 4.40 -10.79 14.67
N GLY A 94 4.56 -9.92 13.68
CA GLY A 94 4.05 -8.55 13.70
C GLY A 94 5.07 -7.53 14.22
N GLU A 95 4.96 -6.30 13.74
CA GLU A 95 5.88 -5.21 14.06
C GLU A 95 5.82 -4.81 15.54
N CYS A 96 4.69 -5.09 16.19
CA CYS A 96 4.49 -4.85 17.61
C CYS A 96 4.75 -6.08 18.50
N CYS A 97 5.33 -7.15 17.97
CA CYS A 97 5.83 -8.26 18.77
C CYS A 97 7.33 -8.09 19.09
N ASP A 98 7.69 -8.22 20.34
CA ASP A 98 9.08 -8.30 20.76
C ASP A 98 9.51 -9.77 20.79
N LEU A 99 10.26 -10.20 19.79
CA LEU A 99 10.73 -11.58 19.67
C LEU A 99 11.72 -12.03 20.75
N LYS A 100 12.25 -11.10 21.54
CA LYS A 100 13.12 -11.45 22.69
C LYS A 100 12.31 -11.90 23.90
N THR A 101 11.15 -11.27 24.09
CA THR A 101 10.27 -11.56 25.22
C THR A 101 9.03 -12.35 24.83
N CYS A 102 8.78 -12.49 23.51
CA CYS A 102 7.60 -13.11 22.92
C CYS A 102 6.29 -12.47 23.41
N ARG A 103 6.31 -11.14 23.60
CA ARG A 103 5.17 -10.36 24.08
C ARG A 103 4.98 -9.11 23.22
N PRO A 104 3.75 -8.57 23.16
CA PRO A 104 3.51 -7.29 22.52
C PRO A 104 4.41 -6.20 23.12
N LYS A 105 4.97 -5.36 22.27
CA LYS A 105 5.72 -4.17 22.67
C LYS A 105 4.82 -3.22 23.43
N THR A 106 5.42 -2.38 24.25
CA THR A 106 4.67 -1.38 25.05
C THR A 106 3.91 -0.40 24.15
N ALA A 107 2.76 0.05 24.64
CA ALA A 107 1.99 1.11 23.99
C ALA A 107 2.86 2.35 23.73
N GLY A 108 2.71 2.97 22.57
CA GLY A 108 3.51 4.12 22.15
C GLY A 108 4.88 3.76 21.53
N THR A 109 5.21 2.48 21.38
CA THR A 109 6.37 2.07 20.57
C THR A 109 6.03 2.25 19.10
N GLU A 110 6.83 3.00 18.36
CA GLU A 110 6.64 3.20 16.92
C GLU A 110 6.79 1.87 16.18
N CYS A 111 5.82 1.54 15.34
CA CYS A 111 5.79 0.30 14.55
C CYS A 111 5.84 0.54 13.04
N ARG A 112 5.47 1.73 12.59
CA ARG A 112 5.65 2.18 11.22
C ARG A 112 6.00 3.66 11.21
N THR A 113 7.03 4.02 10.49
CA THR A 113 7.42 5.42 10.27
C THR A 113 6.59 6.05 9.17
N ALA A 114 6.35 7.36 9.25
CA ALA A 114 5.74 8.09 8.15
C ALA A 114 6.66 8.05 6.92
N GLU A 115 6.13 7.64 5.77
CA GLU A 115 6.88 7.56 4.50
C GLU A 115 6.85 8.87 3.72
N HIS A 116 5.80 9.68 3.91
CA HIS A 116 5.55 10.91 3.15
C HIS A 116 5.06 12.03 4.05
N GLU A 117 5.07 13.26 3.54
CA GLU A 117 4.63 14.45 4.27
C GLU A 117 3.18 14.37 4.77
N CYS A 118 2.31 13.68 4.02
CA CYS A 118 0.89 13.50 4.35
C CYS A 118 0.59 12.23 5.14
N ASP A 119 1.60 11.43 5.40
CA ASP A 119 1.51 10.22 6.17
C ASP A 119 1.79 10.50 7.65
N LEU A 120 1.35 9.60 8.53
CA LEU A 120 1.58 9.69 9.97
C LEU A 120 2.19 8.37 10.47
N PRO A 121 3.05 8.41 11.47
CA PRO A 121 3.60 7.18 12.06
C PRO A 121 2.55 6.47 12.91
N GLU A 122 2.57 5.15 12.93
CA GLU A 122 1.75 4.34 13.81
C GLU A 122 2.54 3.82 15.00
N TYR A 123 1.81 3.59 16.08
CA TYR A 123 2.36 3.16 17.35
C TYR A 123 1.63 1.93 17.87
N CYS A 124 2.37 1.00 18.45
CA CYS A 124 1.83 -0.19 19.10
C CYS A 124 0.84 0.18 20.20
N THR A 125 -0.23 -0.62 20.31
CA THR A 125 -1.26 -0.44 21.36
C THR A 125 -0.86 -1.04 22.70
N GLY A 126 0.14 -1.90 22.74
CA GLY A 126 0.52 -2.70 23.90
C GLY A 126 -0.32 -3.97 24.11
N GLN A 127 -1.32 -4.20 23.27
CA GLN A 127 -2.23 -5.35 23.39
C GLN A 127 -2.17 -6.29 22.20
N SER A 128 -1.82 -5.77 21.03
CA SER A 128 -1.72 -6.52 19.78
C SER A 128 -0.28 -6.59 19.30
N GLU A 129 0.07 -7.67 18.67
CA GLU A 129 1.33 -7.87 17.96
C GLU A 129 1.40 -7.14 16.62
N TYR A 130 0.26 -6.73 16.09
CA TYR A 130 0.20 -6.02 14.82
C TYR A 130 0.18 -4.51 15.01
N CYS A 131 0.82 -3.81 14.09
CA CYS A 131 0.69 -2.38 13.97
C CYS A 131 -0.77 -2.01 13.63
N PRO A 132 -1.32 -0.94 14.19
CA PRO A 132 -2.64 -0.46 13.83
C PRO A 132 -2.80 -0.16 12.34
N ALA A 133 -4.03 0.01 11.90
CA ALA A 133 -4.32 0.42 10.55
C ALA A 133 -3.68 1.78 10.24
N ASP A 134 -3.25 1.92 9.00
CA ASP A 134 -2.61 3.09 8.44
C ASP A 134 -3.42 4.37 8.69
N VAL A 135 -2.79 5.39 9.25
CA VAL A 135 -3.37 6.71 9.51
C VAL A 135 -2.60 7.79 8.76
N PHE A 136 -3.29 8.80 8.33
CA PHE A 136 -2.71 9.89 7.56
C PHE A 136 -3.37 11.23 7.88
N LYS A 137 -2.74 12.31 7.45
CA LYS A 137 -3.27 13.66 7.62
C LYS A 137 -4.61 13.83 6.92
N ILE A 138 -5.42 14.74 7.46
CA ILE A 138 -6.74 15.02 6.93
C ILE A 138 -6.66 15.41 5.45
N ASN A 139 -7.56 14.84 4.64
CA ASN A 139 -7.67 15.21 3.24
C ASN A 139 -7.95 16.71 3.11
N GLY A 140 -7.17 17.38 2.25
CA GLY A 140 -7.24 18.82 2.06
C GLY A 140 -6.22 19.61 2.90
N GLU A 141 -5.47 18.98 3.81
CA GLU A 141 -4.35 19.64 4.47
C GLU A 141 -3.27 19.99 3.45
N THR A 142 -2.71 21.20 3.56
CA THR A 142 -1.69 21.68 2.63
C THR A 142 -0.37 20.94 2.81
N CYS A 143 0.30 20.61 1.72
CA CYS A 143 1.60 19.98 1.69
C CYS A 143 2.47 20.58 0.58
N ASN A 144 3.70 20.13 0.46
CA ASN A 144 4.68 20.65 -0.51
C ASN A 144 4.79 22.19 -0.44
N SER A 145 4.96 22.71 0.79
CA SER A 145 5.04 24.16 1.05
C SER A 145 3.82 24.95 0.55
N GLY A 146 2.62 24.39 0.68
CA GLY A 146 1.36 25.03 0.28
C GLY A 146 1.01 24.92 -1.20
N LYS A 147 1.79 24.12 -1.98
CA LYS A 147 1.56 23.94 -3.42
C LYS A 147 0.72 22.73 -3.77
N ALA A 148 0.40 21.90 -2.79
CA ALA A 148 -0.33 20.66 -2.96
C ALA A 148 -1.21 20.38 -1.74
N PHE A 149 -2.03 19.35 -1.85
CA PHE A 149 -2.94 18.93 -0.78
C PHE A 149 -2.81 17.44 -0.51
N CYS A 150 -2.93 17.08 0.76
CA CYS A 150 -2.98 15.70 1.20
C CYS A 150 -4.29 15.05 0.78
N TYR A 151 -4.21 13.85 0.20
CA TYR A 151 -5.36 13.01 -0.08
C TYR A 151 -4.97 11.53 0.02
N GLY A 152 -5.61 10.80 0.95
CA GLY A 152 -5.32 9.39 1.19
C GLY A 152 -3.85 9.11 1.52
N GLY A 153 -3.24 9.93 2.39
CA GLY A 153 -1.83 9.79 2.79
C GLY A 153 -0.81 10.35 1.80
N MET A 154 -1.24 10.77 0.61
CA MET A 154 -0.33 11.24 -0.45
C MET A 154 -0.45 12.74 -0.66
N CYS A 155 0.69 13.41 -0.82
CA CYS A 155 0.74 14.81 -1.23
C CYS A 155 0.62 14.89 -2.74
N ARG A 156 -0.44 15.54 -3.25
CA ARG A 156 -0.73 15.59 -4.69
C ARG A 156 -0.91 17.02 -5.17
N THR A 157 -0.09 17.40 -6.14
CA THR A 157 -0.27 18.63 -6.91
C THR A 157 -1.39 18.48 -7.94
N HIS A 158 -1.84 19.58 -8.53
CA HIS A 158 -2.76 19.52 -9.67
C HIS A 158 -2.16 18.75 -10.86
N ASP A 159 -0.85 18.91 -11.11
CA ASP A 159 -0.17 18.17 -12.16
C ASP A 159 -0.15 16.66 -11.90
N ASP A 160 0.07 16.24 -10.65
CA ASP A 160 0.03 14.81 -10.28
C ASP A 160 -1.37 14.23 -10.49
N GLN A 161 -2.41 14.99 -10.16
CA GLN A 161 -3.80 14.59 -10.39
C GLN A 161 -4.11 14.49 -11.89
N CYS A 162 -3.65 15.45 -12.68
CA CYS A 162 -3.80 15.41 -14.14
C CYS A 162 -3.07 14.24 -14.77
N LYS A 163 -1.85 13.96 -14.33
CA LYS A 163 -1.09 12.78 -14.79
C LYS A 163 -1.77 11.47 -14.42
N LEU A 164 -2.39 11.40 -13.25
CA LEU A 164 -3.13 10.20 -12.84
C LEU A 164 -4.35 9.93 -13.72
N LEU A 165 -5.05 11.00 -14.14
CA LEU A 165 -6.28 10.91 -14.94
C LEU A 165 -6.01 10.78 -16.45
N TRP A 166 -4.98 11.45 -16.95
CA TRP A 166 -4.74 11.64 -18.40
C TRP A 166 -3.42 11.00 -18.86
N GLY A 167 -2.69 10.34 -17.95
CA GLY A 167 -1.38 9.74 -18.24
C GLY A 167 -0.22 10.72 -18.12
N PRO A 168 1.01 10.28 -18.48
CA PRO A 168 2.26 11.01 -18.23
C PRO A 168 2.33 12.41 -18.85
N THR A 169 1.54 12.67 -19.89
CA THR A 169 1.48 13.96 -20.58
C THR A 169 0.45 14.92 -19.99
N GLY A 170 -0.33 14.47 -19.00
CA GLY A 170 -1.30 15.30 -18.31
C GLY A 170 -0.61 16.44 -17.56
N THR A 171 -1.11 17.66 -17.74
CA THR A 171 -0.64 18.85 -17.02
C THR A 171 -1.81 19.63 -16.47
N SER A 172 -1.59 20.33 -15.37
CA SER A 172 -2.58 21.24 -14.83
C SER A 172 -2.82 22.41 -15.77
N SER A 173 -4.04 22.94 -15.73
CA SER A 173 -4.39 24.15 -16.47
C SER A 173 -3.89 25.42 -15.75
N ASP A 174 -4.00 26.56 -16.40
CA ASP A 174 -3.81 27.87 -15.79
C ASP A 174 -4.80 28.09 -14.62
N SER A 175 -4.37 28.81 -13.59
CA SER A 175 -5.18 29.13 -12.41
C SER A 175 -6.54 29.74 -12.74
N GLN A 176 -6.61 30.57 -13.79
CA GLN A 176 -7.86 31.19 -14.25
C GLN A 176 -8.92 30.15 -14.65
N CYS A 177 -8.53 28.99 -15.14
CA CYS A 177 -9.48 27.92 -15.48
C CYS A 177 -10.14 27.34 -14.22
N TYR A 178 -9.39 27.21 -13.14
CA TYR A 178 -9.94 26.74 -11.85
C TYR A 178 -10.84 27.80 -11.20
N GLU A 179 -10.47 29.08 -11.30
CA GLU A 179 -11.29 30.20 -10.79
C GLU A 179 -12.64 30.33 -11.49
N MET A 180 -12.75 29.83 -12.72
CA MET A 180 -14.06 29.81 -13.41
C MET A 180 -15.11 29.00 -12.63
N ASN A 181 -14.71 27.97 -11.92
CA ASN A 181 -15.60 27.12 -11.15
C ASN A 181 -16.19 27.85 -9.92
N ASN A 182 -15.50 28.88 -9.42
CA ASN A 182 -15.95 29.70 -8.31
C ASN A 182 -17.12 30.60 -8.70
N LYS A 183 -17.42 30.77 -10.01
CA LYS A 183 -18.53 31.59 -10.49
C LYS A 183 -19.89 30.92 -10.29
N GLY A 184 -19.96 29.59 -10.19
CA GLY A 184 -21.22 28.86 -10.05
C GLY A 184 -22.12 29.00 -11.28
N THR A 185 -21.51 28.90 -12.46
CA THR A 185 -22.24 29.01 -13.75
C THR A 185 -22.35 27.62 -14.40
N LYS A 186 -23.15 27.52 -15.47
CA LYS A 186 -23.28 26.27 -16.24
C LYS A 186 -21.96 25.70 -16.70
N ASN A 187 -20.96 26.52 -17.00
CA ASN A 187 -19.67 26.14 -17.55
C ASN A 187 -18.54 26.12 -16.50
N GLY A 188 -18.85 26.50 -15.25
CA GLY A 188 -17.87 26.51 -14.16
C GLY A 188 -18.58 26.44 -12.82
N ASN A 189 -18.56 25.24 -12.21
CA ASN A 189 -19.27 24.95 -10.96
C ASN A 189 -18.71 23.66 -10.32
N CYS A 190 -19.02 23.45 -9.05
CA CYS A 190 -18.75 22.23 -8.29
C CYS A 190 -19.96 21.28 -8.18
N GLY A 191 -20.93 21.44 -9.04
CA GLY A 191 -22.11 20.59 -9.09
C GLY A 191 -23.41 21.38 -9.31
N TYR A 192 -24.52 20.66 -9.35
CA TYR A 192 -25.84 21.24 -9.54
C TYR A 192 -26.78 20.84 -8.41
N ASN A 193 -27.32 21.85 -7.71
CA ASN A 193 -28.34 21.62 -6.69
C ASN A 193 -29.71 21.53 -7.37
N ARG A 194 -30.29 20.34 -7.39
CA ARG A 194 -31.58 20.07 -8.03
C ARG A 194 -32.76 20.72 -7.31
N ILE A 195 -32.65 20.92 -5.99
CA ILE A 195 -33.72 21.50 -5.17
C ILE A 195 -33.84 22.98 -5.45
N GLU A 196 -32.74 23.70 -5.52
CA GLU A 196 -32.67 25.13 -5.75
C GLU A 196 -32.54 25.48 -7.24
N SER A 197 -32.41 24.46 -8.10
CA SER A 197 -32.19 24.62 -9.54
C SER A 197 -31.04 25.59 -9.87
N SER A 198 -29.95 25.49 -9.07
CA SER A 198 -28.81 26.40 -9.15
C SER A 198 -27.48 25.62 -9.24
N PHE A 199 -26.47 26.21 -9.87
CA PHE A 199 -25.12 25.65 -9.88
C PHE A 199 -24.41 26.04 -8.60
N ILE A 200 -23.66 25.03 -8.03
CA ILE A 200 -22.92 25.21 -6.80
C ILE A 200 -21.59 25.88 -7.13
N ARG A 201 -21.28 26.96 -6.46
CA ARG A 201 -19.97 27.62 -6.54
C ARG A 201 -18.94 26.74 -5.83
N CYS A 202 -17.75 26.62 -6.43
CA CYS A 202 -16.62 26.05 -5.72
C CYS A 202 -16.08 27.09 -4.73
N ASN A 203 -15.97 26.75 -3.48
CA ASN A 203 -15.30 27.59 -2.50
C ASN A 203 -13.81 27.21 -2.50
N ASN A 204 -12.95 28.22 -2.41
CA ASN A 204 -11.52 28.03 -2.23
C ASN A 204 -11.23 27.71 -0.73
N GLU A 205 -11.71 26.58 -0.24
CA GLU A 205 -11.32 26.02 1.06
C GLU A 205 -10.71 24.66 0.86
#